data_63a8b99cadd17b86ca09c704797016c8
#
_entry.id   63a8b99cadd17b86ca09c704797016c8
#
_cell.length_a   1.000
_cell.length_b   1.000
_cell.length_c   1.000
_cell.angle_alpha   90.00
_cell.angle_beta   90.00
_cell.angle_gamma   90.00
#
_symmetry.space_group_name_H-M   'P 1'
#
loop_
_entity.id
_entity.type
_entity.pdbx_description
1 polymer ?
#
loop_
_entity_poly.entity_id
_entity_poly.type
_entity_poly.pdbx_seq_one_letter_code
_entity_poly.pdbx_strand_id
1 'polypeptide(L)'
;MKKLRIFYLEHCPYCRKAREALDELKAENAEYENAQVEWIEETRSPEIADGYDYYRVPSIFCDDKKLYECSPADDYEKIKAQVEEALKASLKE
;
A
#
# COMPACT_ATOMS: atom_id res chain seq x y z
N MET A 1 9.50 -13.84 -2.79
CA MET A 1 9.09 -12.42 -2.71
C MET A 1 7.75 -12.26 -3.40
N LYS A 2 6.77 -11.70 -2.70
CA LYS A 2 5.44 -11.49 -3.24
C LYS A 2 5.23 -10.05 -3.62
N LYS A 3 4.36 -9.83 -4.62
CA LYS A 3 4.05 -8.48 -5.08
C LYS A 3 3.00 -7.85 -4.18
N LEU A 4 3.21 -6.58 -3.85
CA LEU A 4 2.21 -5.78 -3.17
C LEU A 4 1.42 -4.98 -4.20
N ARG A 5 0.11 -4.89 -4.00
CA ARG A 5 -0.75 -4.00 -4.76
C ARG A 5 -1.36 -3.00 -3.81
N ILE A 6 -1.23 -1.73 -4.15
CA ILE A 6 -1.79 -0.65 -3.35
C ILE A 6 -2.82 0.09 -4.19
N PHE A 7 -4.07 -0.01 -3.78
CA PHE A 7 -5.16 0.69 -4.45
C PHE A 7 -5.27 2.10 -3.90
N TYR A 8 -5.42 3.07 -4.77
CA TYR A 8 -5.44 4.47 -4.36
C TYR A 8 -6.32 5.29 -5.29
N LEU A 9 -6.56 6.54 -4.87
CA LEU A 9 -7.22 7.57 -5.68
C LEU A 9 -6.30 8.77 -5.77
N GLU A 10 -6.27 9.41 -6.94
CA GLU A 10 -5.57 10.70 -7.07
C GLU A 10 -6.22 11.70 -6.13
N HIS A 11 -5.42 12.60 -5.60
CA HIS A 11 -5.88 13.67 -4.73
C HIS A 11 -6.38 13.18 -3.37
N CYS A 12 -6.13 11.94 -3.02
CA CYS A 12 -6.48 11.41 -1.70
C CYS A 12 -5.34 11.70 -0.71
N PRO A 13 -5.60 12.45 0.37
CA PRO A 13 -4.53 12.78 1.33
C PRO A 13 -3.92 11.55 2.00
N TYR A 14 -4.74 10.56 2.31
CA TYR A 14 -4.24 9.33 2.93
C TYR A 14 -3.37 8.54 1.96
N CYS A 15 -3.72 8.54 0.68
CA CYS A 15 -2.93 7.87 -0.34
C CYS A 15 -1.58 8.56 -0.53
N ARG A 16 -1.58 9.90 -0.46
CA ARG A 16 -0.34 10.66 -0.54
C ARG A 16 0.57 10.32 0.64
N LYS A 17 0.00 10.20 1.84
CA LYS A 17 0.76 9.82 3.03
C LYS A 17 1.37 8.43 2.88
N ALA A 18 0.63 7.50 2.30
CA ALA A 18 1.15 6.16 2.06
C ALA A 18 2.32 6.17 1.09
N ARG A 19 2.25 6.99 0.05
CA ARG A 19 3.34 7.10 -0.92
C ARG A 19 4.57 7.73 -0.29
N GLU A 20 4.38 8.78 0.49
CA GLU A 20 5.49 9.42 1.21
C GLU A 20 6.12 8.43 2.20
N ALA A 21 5.29 7.65 2.89
CA ALA A 21 5.78 6.67 3.84
C ALA A 21 6.62 5.60 3.14
N LEU A 22 6.18 5.14 1.99
CA LEU A 22 6.94 4.14 1.24
C LEU A 22 8.30 4.68 0.82
N ASP A 23 8.32 5.91 0.30
CA ASP A 23 9.57 6.53 -0.13
C ASP A 23 10.52 6.71 1.04
N GLU A 24 10.00 7.13 2.19
CA GLU A 24 10.80 7.34 3.38
C GLU A 24 11.37 6.02 3.90
N LEU A 25 10.55 4.96 3.91
CA LEU A 25 11.00 3.65 4.36
C LEU A 25 12.10 3.10 3.45
N LYS A 26 11.98 3.30 2.15
CA LYS A 26 13.02 2.86 1.22
C LYS A 26 14.33 3.63 1.43
N ALA A 27 14.22 4.90 1.78
CA ALA A 27 15.43 5.69 2.06
C ALA A 27 16.08 5.27 3.37
N GLU A 28 15.27 4.83 4.35
CA GLU A 28 15.78 4.42 5.65
C GLU A 28 16.37 3.01 5.64
N ASN A 29 15.86 2.14 4.76
CA ASN A 29 16.28 0.75 4.72
C ASN A 29 16.35 0.28 3.27
N ALA A 30 17.57 0.10 2.78
CA ALA A 30 17.81 -0.28 1.38
C ALA A 30 17.16 -1.62 1.01
N GLU A 31 16.93 -2.49 1.98
CA GLU A 31 16.30 -3.77 1.72
C GLU A 31 14.89 -3.60 1.13
N TYR A 32 14.20 -2.53 1.52
CA TYR A 32 12.85 -2.27 1.02
C TYR A 32 12.80 -1.90 -0.46
N GLU A 33 13.94 -1.52 -1.05
CA GLU A 33 14.00 -1.29 -2.48
C GLU A 33 13.73 -2.55 -3.29
N ASN A 34 13.92 -3.73 -2.68
CA ASN A 34 13.70 -5.00 -3.36
C ASN A 34 12.23 -5.39 -3.43
N ALA A 35 11.37 -4.72 -2.69
CA ALA A 35 9.95 -5.04 -2.70
C ALA A 35 9.32 -4.63 -4.03
N GLN A 36 8.47 -5.50 -4.55
CA GLN A 36 7.71 -5.22 -5.76
C GLN A 36 6.38 -4.59 -5.35
N VAL A 37 6.18 -3.33 -5.72
CA VAL A 37 4.97 -2.59 -5.36
C VAL A 37 4.31 -2.06 -6.62
N GLU A 38 3.04 -2.41 -6.80
CA GLU A 38 2.24 -1.92 -7.92
C GLU A 38 1.16 -1.00 -7.37
N TRP A 39 1.16 0.25 -7.83
CA TRP A 39 0.15 1.23 -7.45
C TRP A 39 -0.96 1.21 -8.49
N ILE A 40 -2.19 1.00 -8.04
CA ILE A 40 -3.35 0.90 -8.93
C ILE A 40 -4.35 1.99 -8.56
N GLU A 41 -4.53 2.93 -9.49
CA GLU A 41 -5.54 3.98 -9.31
C GLU A 41 -6.88 3.39 -9.74
N GLU A 42 -7.80 3.29 -8.77
CA GLU A 42 -9.00 2.46 -8.98
C GLU A 42 -9.96 3.01 -10.04
N THR A 43 -9.93 4.31 -10.31
CA THR A 43 -10.82 4.86 -11.35
C THR A 43 -10.26 4.61 -12.75
N ARG A 44 -8.95 4.39 -12.85
CA ARG A 44 -8.30 4.08 -14.14
C ARG A 44 -8.28 2.60 -14.45
N SER A 45 -8.36 1.77 -13.42
CA SER A 45 -8.30 0.31 -13.59
C SER A 45 -9.41 -0.36 -12.78
N PRO A 46 -10.67 0.01 -13.04
CA PRO A 46 -11.78 -0.56 -12.27
C PRO A 46 -11.90 -2.06 -12.42
N GLU A 47 -11.49 -2.61 -13.57
CA GLU A 47 -11.56 -4.05 -13.80
C GLU A 47 -10.64 -4.81 -12.85
N ILE A 48 -9.54 -4.19 -12.42
CA ILE A 48 -8.63 -4.81 -11.44
C ILE A 48 -9.19 -4.60 -10.04
N ALA A 49 -9.60 -3.38 -9.73
CA ALA A 49 -10.09 -3.04 -8.40
C ALA A 49 -11.33 -3.85 -8.02
N ASP A 50 -12.21 -4.11 -8.98
CA ASP A 50 -13.44 -4.87 -8.71
C ASP A 50 -13.17 -6.30 -8.24
N GLY A 51 -11.98 -6.82 -8.51
CA GLY A 51 -11.62 -8.15 -8.08
C GLY A 51 -11.12 -8.22 -6.63
N TYR A 52 -11.05 -7.08 -5.95
CA TYR A 52 -10.51 -7.01 -4.58
C TYR A 52 -11.55 -6.45 -3.63
N ASP A 53 -11.55 -6.98 -2.41
CA ASP A 53 -12.56 -6.62 -1.40
C ASP A 53 -12.03 -5.54 -0.48
N TYR A 54 -12.34 -4.29 -0.79
CA TYR A 54 -12.01 -3.16 0.06
C TYR A 54 -12.99 -2.01 -0.17
N TYR A 55 -13.08 -1.12 0.81
CA TYR A 55 -13.98 0.03 0.74
C TYR A 55 -13.26 1.37 0.78
N ARG A 56 -12.08 1.41 1.34
CA ARG A 56 -11.33 2.66 1.52
C ARG A 56 -9.94 2.53 0.95
N VAL A 57 -9.36 3.68 0.59
CA VAL A 57 -8.01 3.73 0.06
C VAL A 57 -7.16 4.63 0.97
N PRO A 58 -5.85 4.37 1.07
CA PRO A 58 -5.14 3.28 0.40
C PRO A 58 -5.45 1.93 1.02
N SER A 59 -5.47 0.90 0.18
CA SER A 59 -5.61 -0.49 0.64
C SER A 59 -4.46 -1.30 0.06
N ILE A 60 -3.83 -2.11 0.90
CA ILE A 60 -2.64 -2.85 0.53
C ILE A 60 -2.92 -4.34 0.56
N PHE A 61 -2.65 -5.00 -0.57
CA PHE A 61 -2.80 -6.44 -0.71
C PHE A 61 -1.46 -7.08 -1.04
N CYS A 62 -1.23 -8.26 -0.47
CA CYS A 62 -0.10 -9.11 -0.83
C CYS A 62 -0.71 -10.34 -1.48
N ASP A 63 -0.53 -10.47 -2.79
CA ASP A 63 -1.30 -11.41 -3.61
C ASP A 63 -2.80 -11.12 -3.37
N ASP A 64 -3.57 -12.11 -2.92
CA ASP A 64 -4.99 -11.93 -2.69
C ASP A 64 -5.34 -11.54 -1.25
N LYS A 65 -4.33 -11.44 -0.39
CA LYS A 65 -4.55 -11.19 1.02
C LYS A 65 -4.49 -9.72 1.34
N LYS A 66 -5.55 -9.19 1.95
CA LYS A 66 -5.57 -7.80 2.39
C LYS A 66 -4.73 -7.66 3.65
N LEU A 67 -3.73 -6.80 3.60
CA LEU A 67 -2.86 -6.54 4.74
C LEU A 67 -3.27 -5.29 5.49
N TYR A 68 -3.84 -4.31 4.79
CA TYR A 68 -4.18 -3.04 5.40
C TYR A 68 -5.23 -2.32 4.57
N GLU A 69 -6.17 -1.71 5.23
CA GLU A 69 -7.13 -0.80 4.62
C GLU A 69 -7.20 0.43 5.51
N CYS A 70 -6.94 1.60 4.94
CA CYS A 70 -6.84 2.83 5.71
C CYS A 70 -8.17 3.22 6.34
N SER A 71 -8.09 3.79 7.54
CA SER A 71 -9.24 4.34 8.25
C SER A 71 -9.11 5.86 8.32
N PRO A 72 -10.20 6.61 8.33
CA PRO A 72 -10.12 8.08 8.49
C PRO A 72 -9.42 8.51 9.77
N ALA A 73 -9.34 7.63 10.76
CA ALA A 73 -8.65 7.92 12.02
C ALA A 73 -7.14 7.71 11.95
N ASP A 74 -6.63 7.12 10.86
CA ASP A 74 -5.21 6.80 10.76
C ASP A 74 -4.40 8.04 10.43
N ASP A 75 -3.36 8.30 11.23
CA ASP A 75 -2.43 9.38 10.96
C ASP A 75 -1.22 8.85 10.16
N TYR A 76 -0.27 9.75 9.87
CA TYR A 76 0.90 9.37 9.07
C TYR A 76 1.70 8.24 9.72
N GLU A 77 1.90 8.31 11.04
CA GLU A 77 2.69 7.30 11.75
C GLU A 77 2.02 5.92 11.66
N LYS A 78 0.70 5.88 11.77
CA LYS A 78 -0.03 4.63 11.65
C LYS A 78 0.08 4.08 10.22
N ILE A 79 -0.10 4.95 9.23
CA ILE A 79 0.01 4.55 7.83
C ILE A 79 1.41 4.02 7.53
N LYS A 80 2.44 4.74 8.00
CA LYS A 80 3.81 4.33 7.78
C LYS A 80 4.10 2.97 8.42
N ALA A 81 3.62 2.74 9.62
CA ALA A 81 3.81 1.47 10.32
C ALA A 81 3.17 0.32 9.53
N GLN A 82 1.99 0.55 8.97
CA GLN A 82 1.29 -0.48 8.20
C GLN A 82 1.95 -0.72 6.85
N VAL A 83 2.46 0.32 6.21
CA VAL A 83 3.22 0.16 4.97
C VAL A 83 4.47 -0.66 5.23
N GLU A 84 5.15 -0.41 6.34
CA GLU A 84 6.35 -1.16 6.69
C GLU A 84 6.04 -2.63 6.95
N GLU A 85 4.95 -2.93 7.66
CA GLU A 85 4.54 -4.31 7.88
C GLU A 85 4.25 -5.03 6.56
N ALA A 86 3.65 -4.32 5.62
CA ALA A 86 3.38 -4.88 4.30
C ALA A 86 4.67 -5.17 3.55
N LEU A 87 5.65 -4.26 3.63
CA LEU A 87 6.94 -4.48 2.99
C LEU A 87 7.64 -5.71 3.58
N LYS A 88 7.61 -5.83 4.89
CA LYS A 88 8.21 -7.00 5.56
C LYS A 88 7.54 -8.28 5.13
N ALA A 89 6.20 -8.29 5.05
CA ALA A 89 5.46 -9.47 4.62
C ALA A 89 5.81 -9.86 3.19
N SER A 90 5.95 -8.87 2.31
CA SER A 90 6.31 -9.11 0.92
C SER A 90 7.69 -9.75 0.80
N LEU A 91 8.65 -9.27 1.59
CA LEU A 91 10.04 -9.71 1.49
C LEU A 91 10.30 -11.06 2.15
N LYS A 92 9.41 -11.50 3.04
CA LYS A 92 9.57 -12.79 3.72
C LYS A 92 9.37 -13.99 2.81
N GLU A 93 8.65 -13.82 1.72
CA GLU A 93 8.27 -14.93 0.84
C GLU A 93 9.29 -15.25 -0.24
#